data_ae96c546be559c66cbb8541581e28846
#
_entry.id   ae96c546be559c66cbb8541581e28846
#
_cell.length_a   1.000
_cell.length_b   1.000
_cell.length_c   1.000
_cell.angle_alpha   90.00
_cell.angle_beta   90.00
_cell.angle_gamma   90.00
#
_symmetry.space_group_name_H-M   'P 1'
#
loop_
_entity.id
_entity.type
_entity.pdbx_description
1 polymer ?
#
loop_
_entity_poly.entity_id
_entity_poly.type
_entity_poly.pdbx_seq_one_letter_code
_entity_poly.pdbx_strand_id
1 'polypeptide(L)'
;KKLDTLTWYNWDNPENHKTLLKKPNAEIYILESEYYLKGTKDINQYSWWVFGEEDIQSNLIIFSGDQTIYVRYKDEGYVTIEDWKSVKPEDLITEMRKTQEAWKDQLKEEGRNYVEELNWIYKPTFDSEKNAVYVSYEGSWNGKKGKYKSMQTNSIVLGRNGYLDISFVSSITNETTKEELKQIANLAKDFTDGIDFLEGSKHADYKSGDKVAALGIGSLVAGTLGVKALAKVGFLAKIAPFLMKFWWIIFAPIAAIVGMSSNKKKTPQKRKRKEVDYD
;
A
#
# COMPACT_ATOMS: atom_id res chain seq x y z
N LYS A 1 -24.82 -2.55 -8.40
CA LYS A 1 -25.05 -3.74 -9.27
C LYS A 1 -23.76 -4.47 -9.67
N LYS A 2 -22.63 -3.80 -9.99
CA LYS A 2 -21.38 -4.50 -10.37
C LYS A 2 -20.65 -5.06 -9.14
N LEU A 3 -20.61 -4.34 -8.03
CA LEU A 3 -19.98 -4.76 -6.79
C LEU A 3 -20.71 -5.96 -6.13
N ASP A 4 -21.98 -6.16 -6.47
CA ASP A 4 -22.79 -7.27 -5.96
C ASP A 4 -22.34 -8.64 -6.50
N THR A 5 -21.45 -8.67 -7.49
CA THR A 5 -20.89 -9.93 -8.06
C THR A 5 -19.58 -10.35 -7.40
N LEU A 6 -19.01 -9.54 -6.49
CA LEU A 6 -17.82 -9.87 -5.74
C LEU A 6 -18.17 -10.73 -4.52
N THR A 7 -17.26 -11.58 -4.13
CA THR A 7 -17.38 -12.34 -2.88
C THR A 7 -16.84 -11.52 -1.73
N TRP A 8 -17.77 -10.93 -0.97
CA TRP A 8 -17.46 -10.15 0.21
C TRP A 8 -17.40 -11.02 1.46
N TYR A 9 -16.38 -10.80 2.26
CA TYR A 9 -16.21 -11.40 3.57
C TYR A 9 -16.40 -10.31 4.63
N ASN A 10 -17.34 -10.50 5.55
CA ASN A 10 -17.69 -9.51 6.57
C ASN A 10 -17.55 -10.08 7.97
N TRP A 11 -17.50 -9.21 8.96
CA TRP A 11 -17.39 -9.54 10.37
C TRP A 11 -18.58 -10.35 10.91
N ASP A 12 -19.77 -10.20 10.35
CA ASP A 12 -20.98 -10.87 10.84
C ASP A 12 -20.87 -12.40 10.84
N ASN A 13 -19.97 -12.95 10.01
CA ASN A 13 -19.62 -14.36 10.05
C ASN A 13 -18.34 -14.59 10.89
N PRO A 14 -18.43 -15.31 12.04
CA PRO A 14 -17.27 -15.58 12.90
C PRO A 14 -16.08 -16.24 12.19
N GLU A 15 -16.29 -17.00 11.12
CA GLU A 15 -15.23 -17.58 10.32
C GLU A 15 -14.38 -16.54 9.58
N ASN A 16 -14.87 -15.31 9.47
CA ASN A 16 -14.19 -14.20 8.81
C ASN A 16 -13.43 -13.29 9.79
N HIS A 17 -13.49 -13.53 11.11
CA HIS A 17 -12.79 -12.71 12.11
C HIS A 17 -11.28 -12.76 11.97
N LYS A 18 -10.77 -13.73 11.23
CA LYS A 18 -9.39 -13.77 10.78
C LYS A 18 -9.26 -14.45 9.42
N THR A 19 -8.25 -14.10 8.69
CA THR A 19 -7.95 -14.72 7.41
C THR A 19 -6.49 -15.15 7.34
N LEU A 20 -6.28 -16.37 6.82
CA LEU A 20 -4.95 -16.91 6.61
C LEU A 20 -4.45 -16.57 5.21
N LEU A 21 -3.34 -15.88 5.12
CA LEU A 21 -2.54 -15.81 3.92
C LEU A 21 -1.64 -17.04 3.86
N LYS A 22 -2.02 -18.04 3.05
CA LYS A 22 -1.27 -19.31 2.93
C LYS A 22 0.20 -19.11 2.58
N LYS A 23 0.49 -18.10 1.81
CA LYS A 23 1.81 -17.57 1.57
C LYS A 23 1.74 -16.07 1.89
N PRO A 24 2.37 -15.63 2.94
CA PRO A 24 3.56 -16.11 3.66
C PRO A 24 3.31 -16.99 4.89
N ASN A 25 2.14 -17.57 5.07
CA ASN A 25 1.73 -18.28 6.27
C ASN A 25 1.56 -17.32 7.47
N ALA A 26 0.71 -16.32 7.27
CA ALA A 26 0.38 -15.30 8.27
C ALA A 26 -1.13 -15.20 8.47
N GLU A 27 -1.56 -15.06 9.72
CA GLU A 27 -2.94 -14.71 10.07
C GLU A 27 -3.11 -13.20 10.19
N ILE A 28 -4.22 -12.70 9.67
CA ILE A 28 -4.63 -11.30 9.77
C ILE A 28 -5.97 -11.28 10.46
N TYR A 29 -6.05 -10.57 11.56
CA TYR A 29 -7.28 -10.35 12.31
C TYR A 29 -8.08 -9.24 11.65
N ILE A 30 -9.38 -9.46 11.50
CA ILE A 30 -10.35 -8.52 10.94
C ILE A 30 -11.11 -7.90 12.10
N LEU A 31 -11.18 -6.59 12.13
CA LEU A 31 -11.86 -5.87 13.22
C LEU A 31 -13.37 -5.81 12.97
N GLU A 32 -14.13 -5.52 14.02
CA GLU A 32 -15.57 -5.31 13.94
C GLU A 32 -15.89 -4.20 12.91
N SER A 33 -16.95 -4.42 12.14
CA SER A 33 -17.38 -3.54 11.04
C SER A 33 -16.49 -3.52 9.81
N GLU A 34 -15.42 -4.30 9.78
CA GLU A 34 -14.60 -4.47 8.57
C GLU A 34 -15.20 -5.51 7.63
N TYR A 35 -14.95 -5.31 6.35
CA TYR A 35 -15.22 -6.31 5.31
C TYR A 35 -14.06 -6.33 4.33
N TYR A 36 -13.87 -7.45 3.65
CA TYR A 36 -12.69 -7.61 2.81
C TYR A 36 -12.94 -8.45 1.55
N LEU A 37 -12.05 -8.25 0.61
CA LEU A 37 -11.90 -9.05 -0.60
C LEU A 37 -10.60 -9.86 -0.52
N LYS A 38 -10.66 -11.13 -0.89
CA LYS A 38 -9.50 -12.00 -1.06
C LYS A 38 -9.59 -12.78 -2.36
N GLY A 39 -8.42 -13.18 -2.87
CA GLY A 39 -8.33 -13.89 -4.14
C GLY A 39 -8.22 -12.97 -5.35
N THR A 40 -7.32 -13.34 -6.25
CA THR A 40 -6.91 -12.52 -7.39
C THR A 40 -8.07 -12.09 -8.27
N LYS A 41 -9.06 -12.97 -8.47
CA LYS A 41 -10.22 -12.68 -9.33
C LYS A 41 -11.04 -11.49 -8.83
N ASP A 42 -11.46 -11.53 -7.56
CA ASP A 42 -12.34 -10.50 -7.00
C ASP A 42 -11.57 -9.18 -6.79
N ILE A 43 -10.31 -9.26 -6.38
CA ILE A 43 -9.42 -8.10 -6.23
C ILE A 43 -9.20 -7.42 -7.59
N ASN A 44 -8.85 -8.17 -8.63
CA ASN A 44 -8.66 -7.60 -9.98
C ASN A 44 -9.95 -7.01 -10.52
N GLN A 45 -11.09 -7.66 -10.31
CA GLN A 45 -12.38 -7.15 -10.77
C GLN A 45 -12.76 -5.85 -10.05
N TYR A 46 -12.54 -5.76 -8.74
CA TYR A 46 -12.71 -4.53 -7.97
C TYR A 46 -11.80 -3.42 -8.50
N SER A 47 -10.51 -3.70 -8.63
CA SER A 47 -9.51 -2.73 -9.09
C SER A 47 -9.80 -2.23 -10.49
N TRP A 48 -10.19 -3.12 -11.39
CA TRP A 48 -10.63 -2.74 -12.73
C TRP A 48 -11.83 -1.78 -12.73
N TRP A 49 -12.80 -2.00 -11.85
CA TRP A 49 -13.98 -1.12 -11.79
C TRP A 49 -13.71 0.22 -11.14
N VAL A 50 -12.82 0.24 -10.18
CA VAL A 50 -12.52 1.44 -9.39
C VAL A 50 -11.44 2.29 -10.07
N PHE A 51 -10.37 1.65 -10.56
CA PHE A 51 -9.17 2.31 -11.07
C PHE A 51 -9.02 2.21 -12.60
N GLY A 52 -9.71 1.28 -13.24
CA GLY A 52 -9.51 0.95 -14.67
C GLY A 52 -8.30 0.09 -14.96
N GLU A 53 -7.68 -0.48 -13.93
CA GLU A 53 -6.49 -1.32 -13.99
C GLU A 53 -6.62 -2.52 -13.05
N GLU A 54 -5.91 -3.62 -13.35
CA GLU A 54 -5.88 -4.80 -12.49
C GLU A 54 -4.87 -4.62 -11.35
N ASP A 55 -5.25 -4.99 -10.14
CA ASP A 55 -4.33 -5.12 -9.00
C ASP A 55 -3.88 -6.59 -8.86
N ILE A 56 -2.79 -6.91 -9.52
CA ILE A 56 -2.19 -8.26 -9.46
C ILE A 56 -1.29 -8.47 -8.24
N GLN A 57 -1.15 -7.48 -7.36
CA GLN A 57 -0.19 -7.51 -6.26
C GLN A 57 -0.83 -7.70 -4.89
N SER A 58 -2.05 -7.19 -4.70
CA SER A 58 -2.73 -7.31 -3.42
C SER A 58 -3.20 -8.74 -3.18
N ASN A 59 -2.92 -9.25 -1.98
CA ASN A 59 -3.42 -10.52 -1.49
C ASN A 59 -4.76 -10.35 -0.78
N LEU A 60 -4.98 -9.14 -0.22
CA LEU A 60 -6.15 -8.79 0.55
C LEU A 60 -6.42 -7.29 0.40
N ILE A 61 -7.68 -6.91 0.28
CA ILE A 61 -8.14 -5.52 0.39
C ILE A 61 -9.20 -5.50 1.47
N ILE A 62 -8.98 -4.68 2.51
CA ILE A 62 -9.89 -4.54 3.65
C ILE A 62 -10.46 -3.12 3.62
N PHE A 63 -11.71 -3.00 3.95
CA PHE A 63 -12.45 -1.74 4.05
C PHE A 63 -12.87 -1.56 5.49
N SER A 64 -12.40 -0.48 6.10
CA SER A 64 -12.62 -0.14 7.50
C SER A 64 -13.07 1.33 7.58
N GLY A 65 -14.37 1.57 7.69
CA GLY A 65 -14.93 2.92 7.62
C GLY A 65 -14.51 3.66 6.35
N ASP A 66 -13.85 4.81 6.52
CA ASP A 66 -13.32 5.61 5.41
C ASP A 66 -11.92 5.20 4.95
N GLN A 67 -11.39 4.09 5.48
CA GLN A 67 -10.06 3.59 5.14
C GLN A 67 -10.15 2.41 4.18
N THR A 68 -9.19 2.34 3.26
CA THR A 68 -8.91 1.16 2.46
C THR A 68 -7.52 0.66 2.77
N ILE A 69 -7.43 -0.63 3.10
CA ILE A 69 -6.18 -1.28 3.51
C ILE A 69 -5.80 -2.29 2.45
N TYR A 70 -4.64 -2.10 1.85
CA TYR A 70 -4.07 -3.00 0.86
C TYR A 70 -2.96 -3.82 1.51
N VAL A 71 -3.08 -5.14 1.48
CA VAL A 71 -2.09 -6.06 2.03
C VAL A 71 -1.43 -6.83 0.89
N ARG A 72 -0.10 -6.73 0.77
CA ARG A 72 0.71 -7.34 -0.27
C ARG A 72 1.84 -8.14 0.33
N TYR A 73 1.94 -9.39 -0.01
CA TYR A 73 3.11 -10.19 0.34
C TYR A 73 4.19 -10.07 -0.72
N LYS A 74 5.41 -9.84 -0.29
CA LYS A 74 6.63 -9.78 -1.12
C LYS A 74 7.56 -10.93 -0.76
N ASP A 75 7.65 -11.91 -1.64
CA ASP A 75 8.49 -13.11 -1.51
C ASP A 75 9.93 -12.82 -1.95
N GLU A 76 10.59 -11.92 -1.24
CA GLU A 76 11.93 -11.45 -1.61
C GLU A 76 13.07 -12.15 -0.84
N GLY A 77 12.72 -12.93 0.17
CA GLY A 77 13.65 -13.56 1.10
C GLY A 77 13.73 -12.81 2.43
N TYR A 78 14.62 -13.27 3.29
CA TYR A 78 14.86 -12.67 4.62
C TYR A 78 15.39 -11.25 4.48
N VAL A 79 14.71 -10.29 5.09
CA VAL A 79 15.08 -8.88 5.07
C VAL A 79 15.94 -8.56 6.27
N THR A 80 17.16 -8.06 6.05
CA THR A 80 18.08 -7.63 7.11
C THR A 80 17.65 -6.28 7.68
N ILE A 81 18.00 -6.02 8.95
CA ILE A 81 17.59 -4.81 9.67
C ILE A 81 18.75 -3.84 9.95
N GLU A 82 19.98 -4.19 9.58
CA GLU A 82 21.20 -3.45 9.91
C GLU A 82 21.22 -2.06 9.27
N ASP A 83 20.66 -1.90 8.07
CA ASP A 83 20.63 -0.64 7.34
C ASP A 83 19.63 0.37 7.92
N TRP A 84 18.76 -0.06 8.86
CA TRP A 84 17.83 0.83 9.55
C TRP A 84 18.53 2.02 10.22
N LYS A 85 19.71 1.79 10.79
CA LYS A 85 20.52 2.84 11.45
C LYS A 85 20.89 4.02 10.55
N SER A 86 20.85 3.82 9.24
CA SER A 86 21.16 4.87 8.25
C SER A 86 19.91 5.63 7.78
N VAL A 87 18.71 5.22 8.19
CA VAL A 87 17.46 5.88 7.83
C VAL A 87 17.35 7.24 8.52
N LYS A 88 17.26 8.30 7.74
CA LYS A 88 17.05 9.66 8.20
C LYS A 88 15.70 10.17 7.69
N PRO A 89 14.68 10.30 8.56
CA PRO A 89 13.33 10.69 8.15
C PRO A 89 13.28 12.00 7.35
N GLU A 90 14.11 12.97 7.69
CA GLU A 90 14.13 14.28 7.00
C GLU A 90 14.70 14.17 5.58
N ASP A 91 15.67 13.29 5.36
CA ASP A 91 16.18 13.01 4.03
C ASP A 91 15.12 12.30 3.19
N LEU A 92 14.39 11.35 3.79
CA LEU A 92 13.31 10.62 3.11
C LEU A 92 12.21 11.56 2.61
N ILE A 93 11.65 12.42 3.47
CA ILE A 93 10.57 13.31 3.05
C ILE A 93 11.05 14.37 2.04
N THR A 94 12.30 14.78 2.16
CA THR A 94 12.92 15.71 1.20
C THR A 94 13.00 15.06 -0.19
N GLU A 95 13.43 13.81 -0.25
CA GLU A 95 13.50 13.07 -1.53
C GLU A 95 12.10 12.71 -2.07
N MET A 96 11.14 12.40 -1.20
CA MET A 96 9.73 12.23 -1.62
C MET A 96 9.23 13.51 -2.30
N ARG A 97 9.43 14.68 -1.69
CA ARG A 97 9.04 15.98 -2.27
C ARG A 97 9.72 16.26 -3.60
N LYS A 98 11.02 16.01 -3.70
CA LYS A 98 11.77 16.16 -4.97
C LYS A 98 11.24 15.23 -6.06
N THR A 99 10.92 14.00 -5.71
CA THR A 99 10.35 13.03 -6.65
C THR A 99 9.00 13.53 -7.16
N GLN A 100 8.13 14.01 -6.28
CA GLN A 100 6.83 14.56 -6.66
C GLN A 100 6.97 15.82 -7.56
N GLU A 101 7.85 16.74 -7.21
CA GLU A 101 8.09 17.93 -8.02
C GLU A 101 8.62 17.60 -9.42
N ALA A 102 9.50 16.60 -9.53
CA ALA A 102 10.03 16.17 -10.82
C ALA A 102 8.96 15.58 -11.77
N TRP A 103 7.87 15.04 -11.23
CA TRP A 103 6.77 14.47 -12.03
C TRP A 103 5.60 15.42 -12.22
N LYS A 104 5.56 16.51 -11.52
CA LYS A 104 4.42 17.43 -11.42
C LYS A 104 3.93 17.93 -12.79
N ASP A 105 4.85 18.38 -13.64
CA ASP A 105 4.48 18.95 -14.94
C ASP A 105 3.95 17.88 -15.88
N GLN A 106 4.59 16.72 -15.93
CA GLN A 106 4.08 15.59 -16.72
C GLN A 106 2.69 15.16 -16.25
N LEU A 107 2.46 15.05 -14.94
CA LEU A 107 1.16 14.68 -14.39
C LEU A 107 0.07 15.70 -14.71
N LYS A 108 0.41 17.00 -14.74
CA LYS A 108 -0.50 18.07 -15.17
C LYS A 108 -0.88 17.91 -16.64
N GLU A 109 0.11 17.68 -17.52
CA GLU A 109 -0.11 17.48 -18.94
C GLU A 109 -0.97 16.25 -19.23
N GLU A 110 -0.74 15.15 -18.51
CA GLU A 110 -1.55 13.94 -18.57
C GLU A 110 -2.93 14.12 -17.92
N GLY A 111 -3.16 15.25 -17.24
CA GLY A 111 -4.37 15.53 -16.48
C GLY A 111 -4.58 14.59 -15.32
N ARG A 112 -3.51 14.13 -14.70
CA ARG A 112 -3.48 13.30 -13.51
C ARG A 112 -3.33 14.16 -12.24
N ASN A 113 -3.64 13.56 -11.10
CA ASN A 113 -3.44 14.22 -9.81
C ASN A 113 -1.95 14.30 -9.49
N TYR A 114 -1.54 15.41 -8.90
CA TYR A 114 -0.17 15.62 -8.42
C TYR A 114 -0.16 16.18 -7.00
N VAL A 115 0.93 15.97 -6.31
CA VAL A 115 1.12 16.42 -4.93
C VAL A 115 1.62 17.86 -4.92
N GLU A 116 1.05 18.69 -4.06
CA GLU A 116 1.53 20.04 -3.75
C GLU A 116 2.37 20.07 -2.48
N GLU A 117 1.93 19.33 -1.45
CA GLU A 117 2.61 19.28 -0.14
C GLU A 117 2.61 17.87 0.43
N LEU A 118 3.66 17.52 1.15
CA LEU A 118 3.79 16.28 1.92
C LEU A 118 4.35 16.60 3.31
N ASN A 119 3.71 16.09 4.36
CA ASN A 119 4.16 16.28 5.74
C ASN A 119 4.07 14.97 6.52
N TRP A 120 5.04 14.74 7.42
CA TRP A 120 4.95 13.61 8.34
C TRP A 120 3.82 13.82 9.35
N ILE A 121 3.06 12.78 9.60
CA ILE A 121 2.22 12.60 10.78
C ILE A 121 3.01 11.80 11.82
N TYR A 122 3.54 10.65 11.40
CA TYR A 122 4.54 9.88 12.13
C TYR A 122 5.74 9.59 11.23
N LYS A 123 6.92 9.95 11.70
CA LYS A 123 8.18 9.62 11.02
C LYS A 123 8.37 8.10 11.00
N PRO A 124 9.10 7.56 10.01
CA PRO A 124 9.45 6.14 9.98
C PRO A 124 10.02 5.68 11.32
N THR A 125 9.42 4.64 11.89
CA THR A 125 9.81 4.06 13.18
C THR A 125 9.84 2.54 13.04
N PHE A 126 10.92 1.92 13.51
CA PHE A 126 11.07 0.47 13.54
C PHE A 126 10.76 -0.06 14.94
N ASP A 127 9.82 -0.99 14.99
CA ASP A 127 9.48 -1.77 16.18
C ASP A 127 10.22 -3.11 16.11
N SER A 128 11.20 -3.28 16.97
CA SER A 128 12.03 -4.49 17.01
C SER A 128 11.32 -5.71 17.62
N GLU A 129 10.26 -5.52 18.40
CA GLU A 129 9.48 -6.62 18.99
C GLU A 129 8.56 -7.24 17.93
N LYS A 130 7.96 -6.40 17.12
CA LYS A 130 7.07 -6.81 16.00
C LYS A 130 7.82 -7.07 14.70
N ASN A 131 9.11 -6.69 14.62
CA ASN A 131 9.86 -6.65 13.36
C ASN A 131 9.10 -5.89 12.27
N ALA A 132 8.60 -4.71 12.60
CA ALA A 132 7.75 -3.92 11.74
C ALA A 132 8.21 -2.46 11.66
N VAL A 133 7.97 -1.84 10.50
CA VAL A 133 8.14 -0.38 10.33
C VAL A 133 6.78 0.25 10.14
N TYR A 134 6.60 1.41 10.74
CA TYR A 134 5.42 2.26 10.60
C TYR A 134 5.84 3.63 10.11
N VAL A 135 5.07 4.19 9.20
CA VAL A 135 5.25 5.56 8.71
C VAL A 135 3.92 6.14 8.27
N SER A 136 3.64 7.38 8.67
CA SER A 136 2.43 8.09 8.25
C SER A 136 2.75 9.47 7.72
N TYR A 137 2.08 9.86 6.64
CA TYR A 137 2.18 11.20 6.08
C TYR A 137 0.84 11.67 5.52
N GLU A 138 0.64 12.97 5.52
CA GLU A 138 -0.44 13.63 4.81
C GLU A 138 0.07 14.24 3.51
N GLY A 139 -0.81 14.30 2.52
CA GLY A 139 -0.55 14.96 1.25
C GLY A 139 -1.69 15.90 0.87
N SER A 140 -1.32 17.08 0.37
CA SER A 140 -2.23 17.98 -0.35
C SER A 140 -2.07 17.75 -1.84
N TRP A 141 -3.17 17.47 -2.50
CA TRP A 141 -3.22 17.07 -3.90
C TRP A 141 -4.00 18.07 -4.73
N ASN A 142 -3.62 18.19 -5.99
CA ASN A 142 -4.38 18.95 -6.98
C ASN A 142 -4.57 18.11 -8.24
N GLY A 143 -5.73 18.23 -8.88
CA GLY A 143 -6.06 17.48 -10.07
C GLY A 143 -7.32 18.00 -10.73
N LYS A 144 -7.81 17.28 -11.75
CA LYS A 144 -9.01 17.66 -12.54
C LYS A 144 -10.26 17.92 -11.70
N LYS A 145 -10.39 17.31 -10.53
CA LYS A 145 -11.54 17.45 -9.63
C LYS A 145 -11.33 18.51 -8.56
N GLY A 146 -10.21 19.24 -8.61
CA GLY A 146 -9.84 20.24 -7.62
C GLY A 146 -8.84 19.74 -6.58
N LYS A 147 -8.70 20.51 -5.50
CA LYS A 147 -7.80 20.21 -4.39
C LYS A 147 -8.46 19.28 -3.38
N TYR A 148 -7.68 18.34 -2.88
CA TYR A 148 -8.10 17.44 -1.81
C TYR A 148 -6.90 17.05 -0.95
N LYS A 149 -7.17 16.54 0.25
CA LYS A 149 -6.17 15.99 1.14
C LYS A 149 -6.37 14.51 1.36
N SER A 150 -5.29 13.81 1.56
CA SER A 150 -5.30 12.41 1.94
C SER A 150 -4.20 12.13 2.95
N MET A 151 -4.40 11.08 3.69
CA MET A 151 -3.41 10.51 4.58
C MET A 151 -3.08 9.11 4.11
N GLN A 152 -1.81 8.77 4.19
CA GLN A 152 -1.33 7.43 3.95
C GLN A 152 -0.46 6.98 5.12
N THR A 153 -0.74 5.77 5.59
CA THR A 153 0.12 5.05 6.53
C THR A 153 0.63 3.80 5.83
N ASN A 154 1.92 3.57 5.89
CA ASN A 154 2.54 2.36 5.38
C ASN A 154 3.15 1.57 6.54
N SER A 155 2.94 0.26 6.52
CA SER A 155 3.60 -0.66 7.43
C SER A 155 4.30 -1.74 6.64
N ILE A 156 5.49 -2.12 7.09
CA ILE A 156 6.22 -3.27 6.57
C ILE A 156 6.41 -4.24 7.72
N VAL A 157 5.85 -5.44 7.63
CA VAL A 157 5.97 -6.49 8.66
C VAL A 157 6.83 -7.60 8.13
N LEU A 158 7.96 -7.86 8.79
CA LEU A 158 8.97 -8.80 8.33
C LEU A 158 8.61 -10.24 8.73
N GLY A 159 8.70 -11.14 7.78
CA GLY A 159 8.65 -12.58 7.96
C GLY A 159 9.97 -13.25 7.56
N ARG A 160 10.04 -14.58 7.69
CA ARG A 160 11.25 -15.36 7.37
C ARG A 160 11.65 -15.29 5.89
N ASN A 161 10.65 -15.36 4.98
CA ASN A 161 10.91 -15.50 3.54
C ASN A 161 10.50 -14.27 2.75
N GLY A 162 10.20 -13.17 3.41
CA GLY A 162 9.74 -11.93 2.79
C GLY A 162 9.02 -11.06 3.80
N TYR A 163 8.18 -10.16 3.31
CA TYR A 163 7.49 -9.20 4.16
C TYR A 163 6.07 -8.92 3.65
N LEU A 164 5.23 -8.43 4.54
CA LEU A 164 3.96 -7.83 4.19
C LEU A 164 4.16 -6.32 4.04
N ASP A 165 3.80 -5.79 2.88
CA ASP A 165 3.68 -4.37 2.59
C ASP A 165 2.21 -4.00 2.71
N ILE A 166 1.89 -3.12 3.66
CA ILE A 166 0.54 -2.74 4.01
C ILE A 166 0.39 -1.24 3.83
N SER A 167 -0.58 -0.87 3.02
CA SER A 167 -0.90 0.55 2.75
C SER A 167 -2.30 0.85 3.23
N PHE A 168 -2.42 1.80 4.15
CA PHE A 168 -3.68 2.38 4.61
C PHE A 168 -3.88 3.71 3.92
N VAL A 169 -5.01 3.89 3.27
CA VAL A 169 -5.36 5.13 2.57
C VAL A 169 -6.64 5.68 3.15
N SER A 170 -6.59 6.93 3.59
CA SER A 170 -7.73 7.64 4.17
C SER A 170 -7.91 8.99 3.50
N SER A 171 -9.15 9.34 3.17
CA SER A 171 -9.51 10.70 2.81
C SER A 171 -9.57 11.54 4.08
N ILE A 172 -8.99 12.73 4.01
CA ILE A 172 -9.04 13.73 5.10
C ILE A 172 -9.50 15.07 4.53
N THR A 173 -9.92 15.97 5.40
CA THR A 173 -10.35 17.33 5.02
C THR A 173 -9.36 18.38 5.54
N ASN A 174 -9.58 19.63 5.17
CA ASN A 174 -8.82 20.75 5.73
C ASN A 174 -9.15 20.99 7.21
N GLU A 175 -10.27 20.44 7.68
CA GLU A 175 -10.75 20.57 9.06
C GLU A 175 -10.21 19.45 9.95
N THR A 176 -9.68 18.38 9.36
CA THR A 176 -9.09 17.26 10.11
C THR A 176 -7.92 17.75 10.95
N THR A 177 -8.06 17.62 12.25
CA THR A 177 -7.07 18.08 13.22
C THR A 177 -5.84 17.16 13.27
N LYS A 178 -4.74 17.65 13.80
CA LYS A 178 -3.53 16.83 13.99
C LYS A 178 -3.79 15.64 14.91
N GLU A 179 -4.69 15.79 15.87
CA GLU A 179 -5.02 14.71 16.80
C GLU A 179 -5.82 13.61 16.12
N GLU A 180 -6.79 13.97 15.28
CA GLU A 180 -7.53 13.00 14.45
C GLU A 180 -6.59 12.27 13.48
N LEU A 181 -5.64 12.97 12.84
CA LEU A 181 -4.64 12.33 11.99
C LEU A 181 -3.82 11.28 12.74
N LYS A 182 -3.42 11.57 13.99
CA LYS A 182 -2.71 10.60 14.82
C LYS A 182 -3.59 9.43 15.24
N GLN A 183 -4.86 9.66 15.54
CA GLN A 183 -5.81 8.58 15.84
C GLN A 183 -5.96 7.63 14.65
N ILE A 184 -6.13 8.16 13.44
CA ILE A 184 -6.18 7.37 12.21
C ILE A 184 -4.89 6.57 12.01
N ALA A 185 -3.72 7.17 12.24
CA ALA A 185 -2.44 6.48 12.13
C ALA A 185 -2.28 5.37 13.19
N ASN A 186 -2.79 5.58 14.40
CA ASN A 186 -2.77 4.57 15.45
C ASN A 186 -3.65 3.36 15.10
N LEU A 187 -4.84 3.57 14.50
CA LEU A 187 -5.66 2.45 14.02
C LEU A 187 -4.91 1.58 13.01
N ALA A 188 -4.13 2.21 12.13
CA ALA A 188 -3.29 1.47 11.19
C ALA A 188 -2.18 0.66 11.90
N LYS A 189 -1.63 1.22 12.98
CA LYS A 189 -0.65 0.49 13.81
C LYS A 189 -1.33 -0.68 14.53
N ASP A 190 -2.46 -0.46 15.16
CA ASP A 190 -3.22 -1.50 15.89
C ASP A 190 -3.58 -2.67 14.96
N PHE A 191 -4.04 -2.37 13.75
CA PHE A 191 -4.28 -3.39 12.73
C PHE A 191 -3.02 -4.18 12.41
N THR A 192 -1.89 -3.49 12.20
CA THR A 192 -0.61 -4.14 11.87
C THR A 192 -0.10 -4.99 13.02
N ASP A 193 -0.32 -4.56 14.27
CA ASP A 193 0.03 -5.31 15.47
C ASP A 193 -0.80 -6.60 15.62
N GLY A 194 -1.96 -6.67 14.99
CA GLY A 194 -2.81 -7.86 14.88
C GLY A 194 -2.40 -8.86 13.78
N ILE A 195 -1.25 -8.68 13.14
CA ILE A 195 -0.73 -9.60 12.13
C ILE A 195 0.27 -10.56 12.77
N ASP A 196 0.00 -11.85 12.64
CA ASP A 196 0.85 -12.91 13.16
C ASP A 196 1.39 -13.82 12.05
N PHE A 197 2.70 -13.79 11.83
CA PHE A 197 3.37 -14.88 11.10
C PHE A 197 3.36 -16.14 11.96
N LEU A 198 2.90 -17.25 11.38
CA LEU A 198 2.83 -18.52 12.09
C LEU A 198 4.22 -19.14 12.26
N GLU A 199 4.31 -20.14 13.14
CA GLU A 199 5.57 -20.84 13.43
C GLU A 199 6.26 -21.32 12.16
N GLY A 200 7.58 -21.14 12.10
CA GLY A 200 8.41 -21.43 10.93
C GLY A 200 8.41 -20.32 9.85
N SER A 201 7.58 -19.27 10.01
CA SER A 201 7.47 -18.16 9.07
C SER A 201 7.78 -16.79 9.69
N LYS A 202 8.04 -16.73 10.99
CA LYS A 202 8.42 -15.50 11.70
C LYS A 202 9.80 -15.03 11.25
N HIS A 203 10.07 -13.73 11.33
CA HIS A 203 11.39 -13.19 11.02
C HIS A 203 12.51 -13.85 11.86
N ALA A 204 12.23 -14.15 13.12
CA ALA A 204 13.14 -14.86 14.03
C ALA A 204 13.40 -16.34 13.65
N ASP A 205 12.60 -16.92 12.76
CA ASP A 205 12.75 -18.32 12.31
C ASP A 205 13.78 -18.49 11.18
N TYR A 206 14.51 -17.42 10.83
CA TYR A 206 15.57 -17.47 9.81
C TYR A 206 16.57 -18.60 10.09
N LYS A 207 16.94 -19.30 9.03
CA LYS A 207 17.96 -20.38 9.06
C LYS A 207 19.05 -20.11 8.03
N SER A 208 20.25 -20.52 8.38
CA SER A 208 21.37 -20.49 7.43
C SER A 208 21.00 -21.27 6.15
N GLY A 209 21.15 -20.61 5.00
CA GLY A 209 20.73 -21.15 3.70
C GLY A 209 19.39 -20.64 3.20
N ASP A 210 18.60 -19.93 4.01
CA ASP A 210 17.44 -19.22 3.49
C ASP A 210 17.87 -18.13 2.51
N LYS A 211 17.01 -17.86 1.52
CA LYS A 211 17.21 -16.74 0.61
C LYS A 211 17.19 -15.42 1.39
N VAL A 212 18.21 -14.61 1.20
CA VAL A 212 18.27 -13.26 1.76
C VAL A 212 17.81 -12.24 0.72
N ALA A 213 16.99 -11.30 1.15
CA ALA A 213 16.54 -10.20 0.29
C ALA A 213 17.70 -9.33 -0.16
N ALA A 214 17.59 -8.78 -1.35
CA ALA A 214 18.60 -7.90 -1.90
C ALA A 214 18.68 -6.54 -1.19
N LEU A 215 17.61 -6.14 -0.51
CA LEU A 215 17.47 -4.88 0.22
C LEU A 215 17.24 -5.15 1.71
N GLY A 216 17.85 -4.33 2.55
CA GLY A 216 17.52 -4.25 3.95
C GLY A 216 16.27 -3.38 4.19
N ILE A 217 15.81 -3.37 5.44
CA ILE A 217 14.56 -2.70 5.85
C ILE A 217 14.57 -1.19 5.57
N GLY A 218 15.70 -0.51 5.76
CA GLY A 218 15.83 0.91 5.48
C GLY A 218 15.65 1.24 3.99
N SER A 219 16.22 0.41 3.13
CA SER A 219 16.09 0.52 1.68
C SER A 219 14.68 0.19 1.20
N LEU A 220 14.01 -0.78 1.82
CA LEU A 220 12.60 -1.10 1.54
C LEU A 220 11.68 0.04 1.88
N VAL A 221 11.84 0.66 3.05
CA VAL A 221 11.04 1.84 3.46
C VAL A 221 11.21 2.98 2.47
N ALA A 222 12.44 3.28 2.07
CA ALA A 222 12.67 4.30 1.06
C ALA A 222 11.99 3.97 -0.26
N GLY A 223 12.06 2.71 -0.71
CA GLY A 223 11.40 2.24 -1.92
C GLY A 223 9.87 2.35 -1.84
N THR A 224 9.27 1.95 -0.72
CA THR A 224 7.83 2.06 -0.45
C THR A 224 7.35 3.51 -0.48
N LEU A 225 8.18 4.44 -0.03
CA LEU A 225 7.91 5.88 -0.07
C LEU A 225 8.25 6.54 -1.43
N GLY A 226 8.64 5.76 -2.43
CA GLY A 226 8.98 6.25 -3.77
C GLY A 226 10.28 7.05 -3.83
N VAL A 227 11.17 6.88 -2.86
CA VAL A 227 12.44 7.60 -2.79
C VAL A 227 13.48 6.91 -3.67
N LYS A 228 13.92 7.60 -4.74
CA LYS A 228 14.94 7.09 -5.66
C LYS A 228 16.39 7.20 -5.12
N ALA A 229 16.62 7.95 -4.07
CA ALA A 229 17.93 8.56 -3.79
C ALA A 229 18.80 7.88 -2.72
N LEU A 230 18.46 6.71 -2.21
CA LEU A 230 19.46 5.92 -1.48
C LEU A 230 20.50 5.28 -2.42
N ALA A 231 20.49 5.66 -3.71
CA ALA A 231 21.39 5.25 -4.77
C ALA A 231 22.88 5.64 -4.61
N LYS A 232 23.25 6.31 -3.52
CA LYS A 232 24.68 6.61 -3.24
C LYS A 232 25.48 5.39 -2.79
N VAL A 233 24.82 4.29 -2.49
CA VAL A 233 25.48 3.00 -2.28
C VAL A 233 25.18 2.17 -3.53
N GLY A 234 26.11 1.97 -4.42
CA GLY A 234 26.11 1.41 -5.77
C GLY A 234 25.17 0.22 -6.13
N PHE A 235 24.22 -0.09 -5.29
CA PHE A 235 23.27 -1.17 -5.36
C PHE A 235 21.91 -0.77 -6.00
N LEU A 236 21.46 0.46 -5.84
CA LEU A 236 20.16 0.93 -6.33
C LEU A 236 20.11 1.21 -7.84
N ALA A 237 21.26 1.36 -8.51
CA ALA A 237 21.29 1.49 -9.96
C ALA A 237 20.67 0.28 -10.70
N LYS A 238 20.61 -0.89 -10.05
CA LYS A 238 20.00 -2.11 -10.61
C LYS A 238 18.48 -2.18 -10.38
N ILE A 239 17.91 -1.35 -9.50
CA ILE A 239 16.50 -1.41 -9.07
C ILE A 239 15.70 -0.24 -9.64
N ALA A 240 16.35 0.82 -10.13
CA ALA A 240 15.68 1.99 -10.71
C ALA A 240 14.59 1.65 -11.76
N PRO A 241 14.77 0.65 -12.66
CA PRO A 241 13.71 0.26 -13.59
C PRO A 241 12.50 -0.40 -12.89
N PHE A 242 12.73 -1.04 -11.75
CA PHE A 242 11.69 -1.74 -10.99
C PHE A 242 10.82 -0.75 -10.19
N LEU A 243 11.45 0.23 -9.57
CA LEU A 243 10.75 1.28 -8.81
C LEU A 243 9.91 2.20 -9.73
N MET A 244 10.32 2.44 -10.98
CA MET A 244 9.55 3.22 -11.93
C MET A 244 8.25 2.54 -12.37
N LYS A 245 8.16 1.21 -12.25
CA LYS A 245 6.99 0.43 -12.65
C LYS A 245 5.90 0.40 -11.56
N PHE A 246 6.23 0.70 -10.31
CA PHE A 246 5.36 0.49 -9.15
C PHE A 246 4.92 1.78 -8.44
N TRP A 247 5.43 2.93 -8.81
CA TRP A 247 5.12 4.19 -8.13
C TRP A 247 3.64 4.60 -8.22
N TRP A 248 2.96 4.23 -9.30
CA TRP A 248 1.55 4.53 -9.50
C TRP A 248 0.62 3.77 -8.54
N ILE A 249 1.07 2.64 -8.02
CA ILE A 249 0.30 1.81 -7.06
C ILE A 249 0.21 2.50 -5.70
N ILE A 250 1.21 3.27 -5.33
CA ILE A 250 1.22 4.03 -4.07
C ILE A 250 0.21 5.17 -4.12
N PHE A 251 -0.09 5.71 -5.29
CA PHE A 251 -0.94 6.90 -5.46
C PHE A 251 -2.27 6.65 -6.20
N ALA A 252 -2.46 5.51 -6.83
CA ALA A 252 -3.69 5.14 -7.53
C ALA A 252 -4.93 5.04 -6.60
N PRO A 253 -4.83 4.48 -5.38
CA PRO A 253 -5.98 4.35 -4.49
C PRO A 253 -6.67 5.66 -4.15
N ILE A 254 -5.90 6.75 -4.04
CA ILE A 254 -6.40 8.07 -3.66
C ILE A 254 -7.37 8.66 -4.70
N ALA A 255 -7.10 8.41 -5.97
CA ALA A 255 -7.96 8.89 -7.06
C ALA A 255 -9.34 8.23 -7.07
N ALA A 256 -9.48 7.03 -6.53
CA ALA A 256 -10.72 6.28 -6.54
C ALA A 256 -11.69 6.67 -5.43
N ILE A 257 -11.20 6.98 -4.24
CA ILE A 257 -12.04 7.41 -3.12
C ILE A 257 -12.77 8.69 -3.47
N VAL A 258 -12.10 9.63 -4.16
CA VAL A 258 -12.72 10.86 -4.68
C VAL A 258 -13.66 10.59 -5.87
N GLY A 259 -13.48 9.45 -6.57
CA GLY A 259 -14.28 9.04 -7.75
C GLY A 259 -15.67 8.49 -7.42
N MET A 260 -15.86 7.89 -6.24
CA MET A 260 -17.13 7.26 -5.87
C MET A 260 -18.25 8.26 -5.56
N SER A 261 -17.91 9.53 -5.28
CA SER A 261 -18.89 10.58 -4.96
C SER A 261 -19.58 11.22 -6.17
N SER A 262 -19.22 10.94 -7.41
CA SER A 262 -19.78 11.66 -8.57
C SER A 262 -19.98 10.80 -9.81
N ASN A 263 -20.74 9.70 -9.75
CA ASN A 263 -21.07 8.93 -10.94
C ASN A 263 -22.35 9.44 -11.61
N LYS A 264 -22.22 10.41 -12.54
CA LYS A 264 -23.16 10.60 -13.64
C LYS A 264 -22.56 10.02 -14.92
N LYS A 265 -23.13 8.89 -15.33
CA LYS A 265 -23.15 8.21 -16.63
C LYS A 265 -22.16 8.70 -17.71
N LYS A 266 -21.19 7.85 -18.06
CA LYS A 266 -20.63 7.78 -19.42
C LYS A 266 -20.83 6.35 -19.94
N THR A 267 -21.46 6.28 -21.12
CA THR A 267 -21.77 5.06 -21.88
C THR A 267 -20.47 4.38 -22.35
N PRO A 268 -20.32 3.07 -22.21
CA PRO A 268 -19.11 2.38 -22.69
C PRO A 268 -19.12 2.27 -24.22
N GLN A 269 -18.04 2.71 -24.86
CA GLN A 269 -17.78 2.38 -26.26
C GLN A 269 -17.48 0.89 -26.38
N LYS A 270 -18.28 0.20 -27.23
CA LYS A 270 -18.09 -1.22 -27.59
C LYS A 270 -16.75 -1.41 -28.29
N ARG A 271 -15.76 -2.01 -27.66
CA ARG A 271 -14.63 -2.65 -28.36
C ARG A 271 -15.06 -4.04 -28.82
N LYS A 272 -14.92 -4.31 -30.10
CA LYS A 272 -15.18 -5.62 -30.72
C LYS A 272 -14.21 -6.66 -30.14
N ARG A 273 -14.78 -7.71 -29.56
CA ARG A 273 -14.09 -8.93 -29.12
C ARG A 273 -13.61 -9.67 -30.38
N LYS A 274 -12.32 -10.00 -30.45
CA LYS A 274 -11.84 -11.04 -31.35
C LYS A 274 -12.18 -12.38 -30.70
N GLU A 275 -12.97 -13.17 -31.37
CA GLU A 275 -13.17 -14.58 -31.05
C GLU A 275 -11.84 -15.31 -31.24
N VAL A 276 -11.45 -16.07 -30.23
CA VAL A 276 -10.37 -17.05 -30.31
C VAL A 276 -11.06 -18.40 -30.27
N ASP A 277 -11.07 -19.09 -31.40
CA ASP A 277 -11.46 -20.46 -31.51
C ASP A 277 -10.44 -21.35 -30.78
N TYR A 278 -10.93 -22.23 -29.94
CA TYR A 278 -10.17 -23.32 -29.35
C TYR A 278 -10.65 -24.61 -30.02
N ASP A 279 -9.78 -25.19 -30.83
CA ASP A 279 -9.80 -26.61 -31.19
C ASP A 279 -9.11 -27.43 -30.08
#